data_d0d2f1871a20b51fcb5cdbdb0aa219ed
#
_entry.id   d0d2f1871a20b51fcb5cdbdb0aa219ed
#
_cell.length_a   1.000
_cell.length_b   1.000
_cell.length_c   1.000
_cell.angle_alpha   90.00
_cell.angle_beta   90.00
_cell.angle_gamma   90.00
#
_symmetry.space_group_name_H-M   'P 1'
#
loop_
_entity.id
_entity.type
_entity.pdbx_description
1 polymer ?
#
loop_
_entity_poly.entity_id
_entity_poly.type
_entity_poly.pdbx_seq_one_letter_code
_entity_poly.pdbx_strand_id
1 'polypeptide(L)'
;MTITYESCEGMSKQLKNNIIVLILAILISLILKSMHVLLPFMFGPIIASVICVRLLKFKVEWPFWLSQIGLVLLGVQIGSTFTKNVIFDIKDDWFTIIMITVMLLILALIIAHFFKKIANVNTETAILSVIPGALSQMLIMAEENKKANIMVVSLTQTSRIIFVVILVPLISYFFRDSSHHGTNNGTSTQVLTEALTIPNIILLIMAITIIYLIMGKINFPTKQLLAPILVLICWNLITGITFTLDNYIIAAAQVIYMIRIGVQIAKLLDQMKGRIAVAIAFQNIMLILLTFIMVLVITSLSNHSVNELFLGAAPGGMSQIVLVAIETGADVALISSYHIFRIFFILFLIAPLLGTFLKYRENISNKSK
;
A
#
# COMPACT_ATOMS: atom_id res chain seq x y z
N MET A 1 39.16 -2.90 -21.93
CA MET A 1 38.49 -1.77 -22.61
C MET A 1 37.14 -2.15 -23.21
N THR A 2 36.90 -3.42 -23.53
CA THR A 2 35.60 -3.98 -24.05
C THR A 2 34.46 -4.05 -23.01
N ILE A 3 34.76 -4.31 -21.74
CA ILE A 3 33.78 -4.44 -20.66
C ILE A 3 33.08 -3.10 -20.32
N THR A 4 33.74 -1.99 -20.50
CA THR A 4 33.19 -0.63 -20.24
C THR A 4 32.25 -0.15 -21.36
N TYR A 5 32.43 -0.60 -22.59
CA TYR A 5 31.56 -0.19 -23.72
C TYR A 5 30.20 -0.90 -23.69
N GLU A 6 30.19 -2.21 -23.45
CA GLU A 6 28.94 -2.97 -23.30
C GLU A 6 28.08 -2.51 -22.11
N SER A 7 28.70 -2.09 -21.01
CA SER A 7 27.99 -1.54 -19.83
C SER A 7 27.39 -0.16 -20.12
N CYS A 8 28.04 0.69 -20.90
CA CYS A 8 27.50 2.00 -21.29
C CYS A 8 26.35 1.88 -22.30
N GLU A 9 26.45 0.97 -23.26
CA GLU A 9 25.37 0.70 -24.24
C GLU A 9 24.12 0.09 -23.58
N GLY A 10 24.33 -0.84 -22.62
CA GLY A 10 23.28 -1.42 -21.80
C GLY A 10 22.57 -0.37 -20.93
N MET A 11 23.30 0.54 -20.31
CA MET A 11 22.76 1.61 -19.47
C MET A 11 21.99 2.66 -20.29
N SER A 12 22.47 3.01 -21.49
CA SER A 12 21.77 3.90 -22.43
C SER A 12 20.45 3.29 -22.89
N LYS A 13 20.42 2.00 -23.22
CA LYS A 13 19.21 1.28 -23.64
C LYS A 13 18.18 1.17 -22.52
N GLN A 14 18.64 0.97 -21.28
CA GLN A 14 17.78 0.88 -20.10
C GLN A 14 17.14 2.23 -19.76
N LEU A 15 17.91 3.32 -19.82
CA LEU A 15 17.39 4.67 -19.65
C LEU A 15 16.34 5.00 -20.71
N LYS A 16 16.59 4.64 -21.98
CA LYS A 16 15.66 4.80 -23.08
C LYS A 16 14.34 4.05 -22.83
N ASN A 17 14.41 2.79 -22.36
CA ASN A 17 13.23 1.99 -22.03
C ASN A 17 12.43 2.62 -20.89
N ASN A 18 13.08 3.10 -19.84
CA ASN A 18 12.43 3.78 -18.71
C ASN A 18 11.70 5.09 -19.15
N ILE A 19 12.33 5.87 -20.04
CA ILE A 19 11.72 7.08 -20.61
C ILE A 19 10.48 6.72 -21.45
N ILE A 20 10.57 5.68 -22.28
CA ILE A 20 9.43 5.22 -23.10
C ILE A 20 8.25 4.80 -22.20
N VAL A 21 8.53 4.04 -21.11
CA VAL A 21 7.49 3.65 -20.14
C VAL A 21 6.86 4.87 -19.49
N LEU A 22 7.65 5.89 -19.11
CA LEU A 22 7.14 7.12 -18.52
C LEU A 22 6.22 7.88 -19.50
N ILE A 23 6.66 8.05 -20.75
CA ILE A 23 5.86 8.74 -21.78
C ILE A 23 4.54 7.98 -22.03
N LEU A 24 4.60 6.67 -22.21
CA LEU A 24 3.41 5.83 -22.39
C LEU A 24 2.49 5.86 -21.16
N ALA A 25 3.05 5.87 -19.94
CA ALA A 25 2.27 5.98 -18.72
C ALA A 25 1.49 7.30 -18.66
N ILE A 26 2.13 8.42 -19.01
CA ILE A 26 1.47 9.72 -19.06
C ILE A 26 0.38 9.74 -20.15
N LEU A 27 0.71 9.28 -21.36
CA LEU A 27 -0.23 9.26 -22.48
C LEU A 27 -1.47 8.40 -22.18
N ILE A 28 -1.29 7.18 -21.68
CA ILE A 28 -2.40 6.30 -21.32
C ILE A 28 -3.21 6.91 -20.18
N SER A 29 -2.57 7.52 -19.17
CA SER A 29 -3.27 8.20 -18.09
C SER A 29 -4.14 9.33 -18.60
N LEU A 30 -3.65 10.15 -19.53
CA LEU A 30 -4.41 11.24 -20.13
C LEU A 30 -5.58 10.74 -20.99
N ILE A 31 -5.38 9.65 -21.74
CA ILE A 31 -6.46 8.99 -22.51
C ILE A 31 -7.54 8.48 -21.54
N LEU A 32 -7.17 7.76 -20.49
CA LEU A 32 -8.11 7.26 -19.49
C LEU A 32 -8.85 8.42 -18.79
N LYS A 33 -8.16 9.53 -18.52
CA LYS A 33 -8.78 10.75 -17.96
C LYS A 33 -9.82 11.34 -18.91
N SER A 34 -9.52 11.42 -20.22
CA SER A 34 -10.46 11.92 -21.22
C SER A 34 -11.69 11.01 -21.39
N MET A 35 -11.52 9.70 -21.15
CA MET A 35 -12.60 8.72 -21.15
C MET A 35 -13.38 8.65 -19.82
N HIS A 36 -13.08 9.52 -18.86
CA HIS A 36 -13.68 9.56 -17.52
C HIS A 36 -13.55 8.20 -16.77
N VAL A 37 -12.48 7.46 -17.05
CA VAL A 37 -12.18 6.22 -16.34
C VAL A 37 -11.70 6.55 -14.94
N LEU A 38 -12.15 5.73 -13.97
CA LEU A 38 -11.74 5.86 -12.57
C LEU A 38 -10.23 5.68 -12.41
N LEU A 39 -9.59 6.51 -11.57
CA LEU A 39 -8.17 6.38 -11.21
C LEU A 39 -7.21 6.38 -12.41
N PRO A 40 -7.30 7.34 -13.34
CA PRO A 40 -6.53 7.32 -14.58
C PRO A 40 -5.02 7.32 -14.34
N PHE A 41 -4.54 8.07 -13.33
CA PHE A 41 -3.12 8.17 -12.96
C PHE A 41 -2.61 6.97 -12.15
N MET A 42 -3.50 6.07 -11.74
CA MET A 42 -3.15 4.78 -11.14
C MET A 42 -3.11 3.67 -12.20
N PHE A 43 -4.18 3.52 -12.99
CA PHE A 43 -4.27 2.45 -14.00
C PHE A 43 -3.41 2.70 -15.25
N GLY A 44 -3.28 3.95 -15.70
CA GLY A 44 -2.46 4.30 -16.87
C GLY A 44 -1.03 3.79 -16.78
N PRO A 45 -0.29 4.14 -15.71
CA PRO A 45 1.09 3.66 -15.52
C PRO A 45 1.21 2.15 -15.38
N ILE A 46 0.24 1.50 -14.74
CA ILE A 46 0.23 0.03 -14.60
C ILE A 46 0.07 -0.62 -15.97
N ILE A 47 -0.91 -0.19 -16.76
CA ILE A 47 -1.17 -0.68 -18.11
C ILE A 47 0.05 -0.45 -19.01
N ALA A 48 0.62 0.76 -19.01
CA ALA A 48 1.82 1.10 -19.75
C ALA A 48 2.98 0.17 -19.41
N SER A 49 3.23 -0.04 -18.11
CA SER A 49 4.32 -0.90 -17.64
C SER A 49 4.13 -2.36 -18.04
N VAL A 50 2.90 -2.88 -17.91
CA VAL A 50 2.57 -4.26 -18.31
C VAL A 50 2.73 -4.44 -19.83
N ILE A 51 2.27 -3.48 -20.63
CA ILE A 51 2.45 -3.48 -22.09
C ILE A 51 3.94 -3.50 -22.44
N CYS A 52 4.72 -2.58 -21.89
CA CYS A 52 6.16 -2.47 -22.19
C CYS A 52 6.93 -3.74 -21.80
N VAL A 53 6.67 -4.29 -20.62
CA VAL A 53 7.40 -5.46 -20.13
C VAL A 53 6.96 -6.76 -20.82
N ARG A 54 5.66 -6.97 -21.03
CA ARG A 54 5.14 -8.25 -21.54
C ARG A 54 4.93 -8.30 -23.04
N LEU A 55 4.36 -7.24 -23.63
CA LEU A 55 4.09 -7.22 -25.08
C LEU A 55 5.33 -6.78 -25.86
N LEU A 56 5.95 -5.67 -25.45
CA LEU A 56 7.15 -5.14 -26.11
C LEU A 56 8.45 -5.81 -25.64
N LYS A 57 8.39 -6.64 -24.57
CA LYS A 57 9.53 -7.36 -23.98
C LYS A 57 10.71 -6.45 -23.63
N PHE A 58 10.42 -5.21 -23.22
CA PHE A 58 11.44 -4.28 -22.77
C PHE A 58 11.99 -4.71 -21.41
N LYS A 59 13.30 -4.65 -21.24
CA LYS A 59 13.93 -4.74 -19.94
C LYS A 59 13.76 -3.39 -19.26
N VAL A 60 12.74 -3.28 -18.41
CA VAL A 60 12.43 -2.08 -17.63
C VAL A 60 12.94 -2.28 -16.20
N GLU A 61 13.84 -1.41 -15.77
CA GLU A 61 14.34 -1.33 -14.39
C GLU A 61 14.04 0.08 -13.87
N TRP A 62 12.84 0.24 -13.33
CA TRP A 62 12.41 1.53 -12.81
C TRP A 62 13.22 1.92 -11.58
N PRO A 63 13.84 3.12 -11.55
CA PRO A 63 14.69 3.54 -10.44
C PRO A 63 13.95 3.54 -9.11
N PHE A 64 14.50 2.86 -8.12
CA PHE A 64 13.90 2.74 -6.80
C PHE A 64 13.71 4.09 -6.12
N TRP A 65 14.73 4.95 -6.19
CA TRP A 65 14.72 6.28 -5.59
C TRP A 65 13.60 7.17 -6.14
N LEU A 66 13.28 7.06 -7.43
CA LEU A 66 12.21 7.83 -8.05
C LEU A 66 10.84 7.42 -7.50
N SER A 67 10.62 6.12 -7.34
CA SER A 67 9.39 5.61 -6.69
C SER A 67 9.29 6.03 -5.22
N GLN A 68 10.41 6.17 -4.52
CA GLN A 68 10.44 6.67 -3.15
C GLN A 68 10.03 8.13 -3.06
N ILE A 69 10.48 8.98 -4.01
CA ILE A 69 10.03 10.37 -4.10
C ILE A 69 8.50 10.43 -4.28
N GLY A 70 7.94 9.62 -5.18
CA GLY A 70 6.49 9.52 -5.34
C GLY A 70 5.77 9.17 -4.03
N LEU A 71 6.30 8.18 -3.28
CA LEU A 71 5.73 7.80 -1.97
C LEU A 71 5.85 8.91 -0.92
N VAL A 72 6.95 9.65 -0.89
CA VAL A 72 7.12 10.77 0.04
C VAL A 72 6.11 11.88 -0.26
N LEU A 73 5.93 12.24 -1.53
CA LEU A 73 4.93 13.24 -1.94
C LEU A 73 3.50 12.80 -1.58
N LEU A 74 3.16 11.52 -1.80
CA LEU A 74 1.88 10.98 -1.36
C LEU A 74 1.75 10.99 0.17
N GLY A 75 2.83 10.71 0.89
CA GLY A 75 2.86 10.82 2.36
C GLY A 75 2.65 12.26 2.85
N VAL A 76 3.20 13.25 2.14
CA VAL A 76 2.93 14.68 2.41
C VAL A 76 1.45 14.99 2.21
N GLN A 77 0.86 14.56 1.09
CA GLN A 77 -0.57 14.76 0.84
C GLN A 77 -1.46 14.11 1.89
N ILE A 78 -1.14 12.89 2.33
CA ILE A 78 -1.87 12.19 3.38
C ILE A 78 -1.70 12.92 4.73
N GLY A 79 -0.46 13.24 5.09
CA GLY A 79 -0.17 13.90 6.38
C GLY A 79 -0.84 15.27 6.51
N SER A 80 -1.00 15.99 5.40
CA SER A 80 -1.67 17.29 5.39
C SER A 80 -3.17 17.22 5.69
N THR A 81 -3.83 16.06 5.52
CA THR A 81 -5.25 15.87 5.86
C THR A 81 -5.52 15.66 7.34
N PHE A 82 -4.49 15.37 8.15
CA PHE A 82 -4.64 15.18 9.60
C PHE A 82 -4.75 16.52 10.33
N THR A 83 -5.97 16.95 10.58
CA THR A 83 -6.28 18.13 11.39
C THR A 83 -6.53 17.75 12.85
N LYS A 84 -6.64 18.76 13.74
CA LYS A 84 -7.00 18.53 15.16
C LYS A 84 -8.36 17.81 15.27
N ASN A 85 -9.34 18.23 14.50
CA ASN A 85 -10.68 17.63 14.52
C ASN A 85 -10.63 16.15 14.12
N VAL A 86 -9.94 15.83 13.02
CA VAL A 86 -9.76 14.44 12.55
C VAL A 86 -9.11 13.55 13.61
N ILE A 87 -8.17 14.09 14.39
CA ILE A 87 -7.55 13.30 15.48
C ILE A 87 -8.54 13.02 16.62
N PHE A 88 -9.45 13.95 16.92
CA PHE A 88 -10.52 13.69 17.87
C PHE A 88 -11.52 12.67 17.34
N ASP A 89 -11.90 12.76 16.06
CA ASP A 89 -12.79 11.78 15.42
C ASP A 89 -12.16 10.37 15.45
N ILE A 90 -10.86 10.24 15.14
CA ILE A 90 -10.13 8.97 15.23
C ILE A 90 -10.10 8.44 16.67
N LYS A 91 -10.01 9.33 17.68
CA LYS A 91 -10.06 8.93 19.08
C LYS A 91 -11.40 8.34 19.47
N ASP A 92 -12.49 8.83 18.89
CA ASP A 92 -13.81 8.29 19.17
C ASP A 92 -14.03 6.93 18.45
N ASP A 93 -13.35 6.71 17.33
CA ASP A 93 -13.41 5.49 16.53
C ASP A 93 -12.43 4.37 16.94
N TRP A 94 -11.65 4.55 18.00
CA TRP A 94 -10.60 3.61 18.39
C TRP A 94 -11.09 2.15 18.51
N PHE A 95 -12.31 1.97 19.00
CA PHE A 95 -12.91 0.64 19.18
C PHE A 95 -13.18 -0.03 17.82
N THR A 96 -13.73 0.71 16.87
CA THR A 96 -14.00 0.23 15.50
C THR A 96 -12.70 -0.13 14.79
N ILE A 97 -11.65 0.68 14.96
CA ILE A 97 -10.31 0.44 14.39
C ILE A 97 -9.72 -0.87 14.91
N ILE A 98 -9.76 -1.10 16.23
CA ILE A 98 -9.29 -2.34 16.83
C ILE A 98 -10.13 -3.53 16.37
N MET A 99 -11.45 -3.40 16.44
CA MET A 99 -12.38 -4.47 16.07
C MET A 99 -12.16 -4.92 14.62
N ILE A 100 -12.10 -4.00 13.67
CA ILE A 100 -11.86 -4.30 12.25
C ILE A 100 -10.50 -4.96 12.07
N THR A 101 -9.46 -4.45 12.73
CA THR A 101 -8.11 -5.03 12.63
C THR A 101 -8.06 -6.47 13.14
N VAL A 102 -8.66 -6.74 14.31
CA VAL A 102 -8.70 -8.08 14.88
C VAL A 102 -9.55 -9.03 14.03
N MET A 103 -10.73 -8.60 13.59
CA MET A 103 -11.58 -9.41 12.72
C MET A 103 -10.90 -9.74 11.38
N LEU A 104 -10.20 -8.78 10.77
CA LEU A 104 -9.44 -9.01 9.55
C LEU A 104 -8.35 -10.06 9.75
N LEU A 105 -7.66 -10.04 10.89
CA LEU A 105 -6.63 -11.04 11.21
C LEU A 105 -7.24 -12.43 11.44
N ILE A 106 -8.40 -12.51 12.10
CA ILE A 106 -9.14 -13.77 12.27
C ILE A 106 -9.54 -14.33 10.89
N LEU A 107 -10.09 -13.50 10.02
CA LEU A 107 -10.43 -13.89 8.63
C LEU A 107 -9.18 -14.37 7.88
N ALA A 108 -8.05 -13.69 8.02
CA ALA A 108 -6.79 -14.10 7.41
C ALA A 108 -6.34 -15.47 7.91
N LEU A 109 -6.46 -15.78 9.20
CA LEU A 109 -6.12 -17.09 9.76
C LEU A 109 -7.06 -18.20 9.26
N ILE A 110 -8.34 -17.93 9.14
CA ILE A 110 -9.31 -18.87 8.55
C ILE A 110 -8.93 -19.17 7.09
N ILE A 111 -8.63 -18.14 6.31
CA ILE A 111 -8.22 -18.29 4.92
C ILE A 111 -6.87 -19.02 4.81
N ALA A 112 -5.94 -18.80 5.75
CA ALA A 112 -4.66 -19.51 5.77
C ALA A 112 -4.84 -21.03 5.90
N HIS A 113 -5.89 -21.48 6.61
CA HIS A 113 -6.22 -22.90 6.68
C HIS A 113 -6.61 -23.48 5.31
N PHE A 114 -7.41 -22.78 4.54
CA PHE A 114 -7.79 -23.18 3.17
C PHE A 114 -6.61 -23.06 2.21
N PHE A 115 -5.84 -21.96 2.28
CA PHE A 115 -4.64 -21.76 1.49
C PHE A 115 -3.64 -22.91 1.65
N LYS A 116 -3.41 -23.35 2.89
CA LYS A 116 -2.56 -24.51 3.20
C LYS A 116 -2.97 -25.74 2.38
N LYS A 117 -4.27 -26.05 2.31
CA LYS A 117 -4.80 -27.21 1.59
C LYS A 117 -4.68 -27.05 0.07
N ILE A 118 -5.03 -25.88 -0.46
CA ILE A 118 -5.02 -25.62 -1.90
C ILE A 118 -3.58 -25.54 -2.42
N ALA A 119 -2.70 -24.81 -1.76
CA ALA A 119 -1.30 -24.67 -2.16
C ALA A 119 -0.44 -25.90 -1.84
N ASN A 120 -0.93 -26.81 -0.98
CA ASN A 120 -0.19 -27.97 -0.46
C ASN A 120 1.13 -27.54 0.23
N VAL A 121 1.03 -26.56 1.13
CA VAL A 121 2.15 -26.04 1.91
C VAL A 121 1.95 -26.34 3.39
N ASN A 122 3.00 -26.18 4.19
CA ASN A 122 2.91 -26.31 5.64
C ASN A 122 2.18 -25.13 6.29
N THR A 123 1.82 -25.27 7.55
CA THR A 123 1.05 -24.25 8.29
C THR A 123 1.83 -22.96 8.45
N GLU A 124 3.13 -23.04 8.67
CA GLU A 124 4.04 -21.91 8.84
C GLU A 124 4.05 -21.03 7.56
N THR A 125 4.24 -21.67 6.42
CA THR A 125 4.16 -20.98 5.11
C THR A 125 2.79 -20.35 4.91
N ALA A 126 1.70 -21.08 5.19
CA ALA A 126 0.35 -20.57 4.96
C ALA A 126 0.02 -19.34 5.81
N ILE A 127 0.34 -19.37 7.11
CA ILE A 127 0.08 -18.24 8.01
C ILE A 127 0.89 -17.00 7.58
N LEU A 128 2.20 -17.16 7.36
CA LEU A 128 3.07 -16.06 6.94
C LEU A 128 2.72 -15.51 5.54
N SER A 129 2.11 -16.32 4.68
CA SER A 129 1.64 -15.90 3.36
C SER A 129 0.38 -15.03 3.42
N VAL A 130 -0.56 -15.34 4.32
CA VAL A 130 -1.91 -14.77 4.27
C VAL A 130 -2.07 -13.52 5.14
N ILE A 131 -1.36 -13.40 6.27
CA ILE A 131 -1.48 -12.24 7.18
C ILE A 131 -1.19 -10.94 6.42
N PRO A 132 -2.13 -9.96 6.39
CA PRO A 132 -1.95 -8.71 5.67
C PRO A 132 -1.19 -7.66 6.50
N GLY A 133 -0.39 -6.81 5.85
CA GLY A 133 0.05 -5.54 6.42
C GLY A 133 1.51 -5.43 6.86
N ALA A 134 2.30 -6.51 6.86
CA ALA A 134 3.72 -6.45 7.27
C ALA A 134 4.61 -7.35 6.40
N LEU A 135 4.65 -7.09 5.09
CA LEU A 135 5.41 -7.89 4.11
C LEU A 135 6.84 -8.19 4.59
N SER A 136 7.59 -7.14 4.93
CA SER A 136 9.00 -7.29 5.33
C SER A 136 9.16 -8.16 6.57
N GLN A 137 8.27 -7.98 7.57
CA GLN A 137 8.30 -8.77 8.80
C GLN A 137 7.94 -10.24 8.55
N MET A 138 6.94 -10.51 7.71
CA MET A 138 6.57 -11.88 7.35
C MET A 138 7.68 -12.59 6.57
N LEU A 139 8.42 -11.88 5.72
CA LEU A 139 9.58 -12.41 5.01
C LEU A 139 10.74 -12.73 5.96
N ILE A 140 11.09 -11.81 6.86
CA ILE A 140 12.14 -12.06 7.88
C ILE A 140 11.78 -13.29 8.71
N MET A 141 10.54 -13.39 9.18
CA MET A 141 10.09 -14.55 9.95
C MET A 141 10.11 -15.86 9.12
N ALA A 142 9.85 -15.76 7.81
CA ALA A 142 9.96 -16.91 6.91
C ALA A 142 11.41 -17.34 6.67
N GLU A 143 12.35 -16.39 6.65
CA GLU A 143 13.80 -16.66 6.55
C GLU A 143 14.34 -17.31 7.82
N GLU A 144 13.89 -16.85 8.99
CA GLU A 144 14.29 -17.42 10.29
C GLU A 144 13.71 -18.82 10.53
N ASN A 145 12.55 -19.13 9.93
CA ASN A 145 11.87 -20.40 10.12
C ASN A 145 12.24 -21.42 9.03
N LYS A 146 13.03 -22.44 9.40
CA LYS A 146 13.51 -23.48 8.48
C LYS A 146 12.41 -24.28 7.75
N LYS A 147 11.17 -24.24 8.24
CA LYS A 147 10.04 -24.97 7.64
C LYS A 147 9.23 -24.08 6.69
N ALA A 148 9.33 -22.78 6.78
CA ALA A 148 8.60 -21.87 5.90
C ALA A 148 9.23 -21.81 4.50
N ASN A 149 8.39 -21.83 3.47
CA ASN A 149 8.83 -21.61 2.11
C ASN A 149 8.81 -20.12 1.79
N ILE A 150 9.97 -19.47 1.86
CA ILE A 150 10.16 -18.03 1.64
C ILE A 150 9.63 -17.61 0.27
N MET A 151 9.84 -18.42 -0.79
CA MET A 151 9.41 -18.12 -2.14
C MET A 151 7.87 -18.03 -2.22
N VAL A 152 7.15 -18.97 -1.60
CA VAL A 152 5.68 -18.95 -1.57
C VAL A 152 5.18 -17.77 -0.76
N VAL A 153 5.78 -17.47 0.40
CA VAL A 153 5.43 -16.31 1.23
C VAL A 153 5.64 -15.02 0.44
N SER A 154 6.81 -14.84 -0.17
CA SER A 154 7.14 -13.67 -0.97
C SER A 154 6.18 -13.49 -2.14
N LEU A 155 5.95 -14.56 -2.93
CA LEU A 155 5.06 -14.52 -4.08
C LEU A 155 3.61 -14.18 -3.67
N THR A 156 3.11 -14.80 -2.60
CA THR A 156 1.74 -14.57 -2.12
C THR A 156 1.55 -13.15 -1.60
N GLN A 157 2.46 -12.69 -0.76
CA GLN A 157 2.41 -11.34 -0.18
C GLN A 157 2.50 -10.26 -1.27
N THR A 158 3.39 -10.44 -2.25
CA THR A 158 3.58 -9.47 -3.33
C THR A 158 2.42 -9.50 -4.34
N SER A 159 1.90 -10.69 -4.65
CA SER A 159 0.76 -10.84 -5.58
C SER A 159 -0.52 -10.18 -5.07
N ARG A 160 -0.66 -9.99 -3.75
CA ARG A 160 -1.79 -9.26 -3.16
C ARG A 160 -1.96 -7.88 -3.76
N ILE A 161 -0.87 -7.21 -4.10
CA ILE A 161 -0.88 -5.89 -4.74
C ILE A 161 -1.73 -5.91 -6.02
N ILE A 162 -1.64 -6.99 -6.84
CA ILE A 162 -2.41 -7.12 -8.08
C ILE A 162 -3.91 -7.10 -7.81
N PHE A 163 -4.34 -7.95 -6.86
CA PHE A 163 -5.75 -8.09 -6.53
C PHE A 163 -6.31 -6.83 -5.87
N VAL A 164 -5.56 -6.21 -4.98
CA VAL A 164 -5.95 -4.97 -4.30
C VAL A 164 -6.09 -3.83 -5.29
N VAL A 165 -5.12 -3.64 -6.18
CA VAL A 165 -5.12 -2.56 -7.17
C VAL A 165 -6.29 -2.68 -8.15
N ILE A 166 -6.78 -3.90 -8.42
CA ILE A 166 -7.90 -4.13 -9.34
C ILE A 166 -9.25 -4.15 -8.61
N LEU A 167 -9.36 -4.95 -7.54
CA LEU A 167 -10.66 -5.23 -6.90
C LEU A 167 -11.09 -4.14 -5.93
N VAL A 168 -10.16 -3.52 -5.19
CA VAL A 168 -10.55 -2.50 -4.21
C VAL A 168 -11.14 -1.26 -4.87
N PRO A 169 -10.53 -0.67 -5.93
CA PRO A 169 -11.15 0.45 -6.63
C PRO A 169 -12.50 0.11 -7.26
N LEU A 170 -12.62 -1.11 -7.79
CA LEU A 170 -13.86 -1.56 -8.42
C LEU A 170 -15.01 -1.62 -7.40
N ILE A 171 -14.77 -2.22 -6.24
CA ILE A 171 -15.77 -2.28 -5.16
C ILE A 171 -16.06 -0.88 -4.61
N SER A 172 -15.02 -0.09 -4.32
CA SER A 172 -15.14 1.27 -3.80
C SER A 172 -15.97 2.17 -4.73
N TYR A 173 -15.85 2.01 -6.03
CA TYR A 173 -16.62 2.78 -7.01
C TYR A 173 -18.13 2.52 -6.91
N PHE A 174 -18.55 1.26 -6.71
CA PHE A 174 -19.97 0.93 -6.59
C PHE A 174 -20.61 1.46 -5.29
N PHE A 175 -19.81 1.67 -4.25
CA PHE A 175 -20.26 2.16 -2.94
C PHE A 175 -19.84 3.61 -2.68
N ARG A 176 -19.48 4.33 -3.71
CA ARG A 176 -19.17 5.75 -3.64
C ARG A 176 -20.47 6.52 -3.35
N ASP A 177 -20.54 7.14 -2.18
CA ASP A 177 -21.63 8.05 -1.86
C ASP A 177 -21.54 9.32 -2.71
N SER A 178 -22.53 9.52 -3.56
CA SER A 178 -22.64 10.73 -4.40
C SER A 178 -22.90 12.02 -3.58
N SER A 179 -23.23 11.87 -2.30
CA SER A 179 -23.59 12.94 -1.38
C SER A 179 -22.42 13.49 -0.55
N HIS A 180 -21.31 12.75 -0.42
CA HIS A 180 -20.10 13.25 0.18
C HIS A 180 -19.11 13.71 -0.90
N HIS A 181 -19.40 14.84 -1.53
CA HIS A 181 -18.33 15.77 -1.89
C HIS A 181 -17.62 16.08 -0.59
N GLY A 182 -16.32 15.68 -0.50
CA GLY A 182 -15.53 15.77 0.71
C GLY A 182 -15.96 16.95 1.54
N THR A 183 -16.35 16.69 2.77
CA THR A 183 -16.56 17.73 3.75
C THR A 183 -15.24 18.47 3.87
N ASN A 184 -15.05 19.44 2.97
CA ASN A 184 -14.26 20.61 3.25
C ASN A 184 -14.98 21.29 4.41
N ASN A 185 -14.80 20.71 5.62
CA ASN A 185 -15.11 21.42 6.85
C ASN A 185 -14.29 22.70 6.78
N GLY A 186 -14.91 23.77 6.27
CA GLY A 186 -14.72 25.17 6.46
C GLY A 186 -13.34 25.81 6.64
N THR A 187 -12.25 25.06 6.51
CA THR A 187 -10.91 25.63 6.37
C THR A 187 -10.56 25.58 4.88
N SER A 188 -10.55 26.75 4.24
CA SER A 188 -9.98 26.93 2.92
C SER A 188 -8.56 26.36 2.94
N THR A 189 -8.40 25.12 2.47
CA THR A 189 -7.09 24.50 2.34
C THR A 189 -6.34 25.26 1.27
N GLN A 190 -5.38 26.08 1.70
CA GLN A 190 -4.52 26.85 0.83
C GLN A 190 -3.57 25.90 0.10
N VAL A 191 -3.21 26.25 -1.13
CA VAL A 191 -2.16 25.54 -1.85
C VAL A 191 -0.84 25.72 -1.10
N LEU A 192 0.04 24.70 -1.11
CA LEU A 192 1.32 24.69 -0.38
C LEU A 192 2.11 26.00 -0.52
N THR A 193 2.13 26.60 -1.71
CA THR A 193 2.85 27.84 -2.02
C THR A 193 2.25 29.10 -1.38
N GLU A 194 0.97 29.07 -1.04
CA GLU A 194 0.25 30.15 -0.37
C GLU A 194 0.25 29.99 1.16
N ALA A 195 0.23 28.74 1.61
CA ALA A 195 0.15 28.39 3.03
C ALA A 195 1.51 28.46 3.75
N LEU A 196 2.61 28.20 3.05
CA LEU A 196 3.92 28.03 3.66
C LEU A 196 4.96 28.99 3.09
N THR A 197 5.71 29.64 3.99
CA THR A 197 6.90 30.41 3.62
C THR A 197 8.07 29.47 3.28
N ILE A 198 9.03 29.95 2.48
CA ILE A 198 10.22 29.18 2.09
C ILE A 198 10.96 28.59 3.30
N PRO A 199 11.20 29.32 4.42
CA PRO A 199 11.82 28.73 5.63
C PRO A 199 11.03 27.55 6.21
N ASN A 200 9.69 27.60 6.20
CA ASN A 200 8.84 26.52 6.70
C ASN A 200 8.94 25.27 5.83
N ILE A 201 9.02 25.44 4.50
CA ILE A 201 9.24 24.32 3.57
C ILE A 201 10.58 23.65 3.82
N ILE A 202 11.65 24.43 4.00
CA ILE A 202 12.99 23.89 4.33
C ILE A 202 12.96 23.16 5.67
N LEU A 203 12.29 23.70 6.69
CA LEU A 203 12.13 23.07 7.99
C LEU A 203 11.40 21.72 7.88
N LEU A 204 10.30 21.67 7.11
CA LEU A 204 9.54 20.44 6.87
C LEU A 204 10.38 19.39 6.15
N ILE A 205 11.11 19.75 5.10
CA ILE A 205 11.99 18.82 4.37
C ILE A 205 13.07 18.28 5.32
N MET A 206 13.67 19.13 6.14
CA MET A 206 14.68 18.72 7.13
C MET A 206 14.08 17.76 8.16
N ALA A 207 12.92 18.08 8.73
CA ALA A 207 12.22 17.22 9.69
C ALA A 207 11.85 15.85 9.08
N ILE A 208 11.29 15.83 7.86
CA ILE A 208 10.97 14.59 7.14
C ILE A 208 12.24 13.75 6.93
N THR A 209 13.35 14.39 6.55
CA THR A 209 14.62 13.68 6.34
C THR A 209 15.13 13.07 7.63
N ILE A 210 15.09 13.79 8.75
CA ILE A 210 15.52 13.30 10.06
C ILE A 210 14.68 12.08 10.48
N ILE A 211 13.36 12.18 10.44
CA ILE A 211 12.46 11.07 10.81
C ILE A 211 12.66 9.88 9.87
N TYR A 212 12.80 10.12 8.56
CA TYR A 212 13.10 9.08 7.58
C TYR A 212 14.41 8.31 7.92
N LEU A 213 15.47 9.03 8.31
CA LEU A 213 16.73 8.41 8.70
C LEU A 213 16.61 7.61 10.01
N ILE A 214 15.89 8.14 11.01
CA ILE A 214 15.62 7.45 12.28
C ILE A 214 14.84 6.16 12.00
N MET A 215 13.76 6.22 11.23
CA MET A 215 12.96 5.05 10.85
C MET A 215 13.79 4.06 10.02
N GLY A 216 14.78 4.55 9.25
CA GLY A 216 15.72 3.73 8.52
C GLY A 216 16.62 2.89 9.42
N LYS A 217 17.12 3.47 10.52
CA LYS A 217 17.99 2.77 11.49
C LYS A 217 17.28 1.61 12.21
N ILE A 218 15.98 1.74 12.45
CA ILE A 218 15.16 0.70 13.09
C ILE A 218 14.49 -0.23 12.07
N ASN A 219 14.85 -0.15 10.78
CA ASN A 219 14.26 -0.92 9.68
C ASN A 219 12.73 -0.86 9.64
N PHE A 220 12.16 0.31 9.97
CA PHE A 220 10.72 0.46 10.01
C PHE A 220 10.09 0.30 8.60
N PRO A 221 9.00 -0.49 8.47
CA PRO A 221 8.36 -0.71 7.18
C PRO A 221 7.74 0.59 6.64
N THR A 222 7.74 0.75 5.32
CA THR A 222 7.09 1.89 4.62
C THR A 222 7.50 3.29 5.10
N LYS A 223 8.73 3.44 5.59
CA LYS A 223 9.26 4.71 6.12
C LYS A 223 9.11 5.90 5.17
N GLN A 224 9.13 5.65 3.85
CA GLN A 224 8.95 6.67 2.81
C GLN A 224 7.59 7.35 2.86
N LEU A 225 6.57 6.62 3.26
CA LEU A 225 5.21 7.11 3.38
C LEU A 225 4.93 7.65 4.80
N LEU A 226 5.37 6.91 5.83
CA LEU A 226 5.05 7.23 7.22
C LEU A 226 5.85 8.41 7.78
N ALA A 227 7.11 8.61 7.36
CA ALA A 227 7.91 9.73 7.86
C ALA A 227 7.27 11.10 7.56
N PRO A 228 6.87 11.42 6.30
CA PRO A 228 6.17 12.67 6.03
C PRO A 228 4.81 12.75 6.72
N ILE A 229 4.06 11.65 6.84
CA ILE A 229 2.78 11.65 7.56
C ILE A 229 2.98 12.08 9.01
N LEU A 230 3.90 11.45 9.74
CA LEU A 230 4.16 11.77 11.15
C LEU A 230 4.62 13.21 11.35
N VAL A 231 5.52 13.69 10.49
CA VAL A 231 6.00 15.07 10.56
C VAL A 231 4.85 16.05 10.34
N LEU A 232 3.99 15.82 9.36
CA LEU A 232 2.89 16.73 9.06
C LEU A 232 1.75 16.64 10.08
N ILE A 233 1.49 15.48 10.68
CA ILE A 233 0.60 15.41 11.84
C ILE A 233 1.12 16.32 12.96
N CYS A 234 2.39 16.22 13.33
CA CYS A 234 2.99 17.08 14.35
C CYS A 234 2.93 18.56 13.94
N TRP A 235 3.25 18.88 12.69
CA TRP A 235 3.18 20.24 12.17
C TRP A 235 1.78 20.85 12.28
N ASN A 236 0.76 20.11 11.77
CA ASN A 236 -0.63 20.58 11.77
C ASN A 236 -1.16 20.76 13.21
N LEU A 237 -0.75 19.88 14.16
CA LEU A 237 -1.14 20.00 15.56
C LEU A 237 -0.53 21.21 16.25
N ILE A 238 0.73 21.54 15.94
CA ILE A 238 1.47 22.64 16.57
C ILE A 238 1.06 23.98 15.96
N THR A 239 1.05 24.07 14.61
CA THR A 239 0.85 25.35 13.91
C THR A 239 -0.61 25.62 13.58
N GLY A 240 -1.45 24.59 13.44
CA GLY A 240 -2.81 24.70 12.92
C GLY A 240 -2.89 25.02 11.43
N ILE A 241 -1.75 25.07 10.72
CA ILE A 241 -1.68 25.39 9.30
C ILE A 241 -1.82 24.09 8.52
N THR A 242 -2.89 23.98 7.71
CA THR A 242 -3.14 22.88 6.80
C THR A 242 -2.97 23.35 5.36
N PHE A 243 -2.43 22.50 4.50
CA PHE A 243 -2.24 22.78 3.08
C PHE A 243 -2.51 21.53 2.24
N THR A 244 -2.68 21.71 0.96
CA THR A 244 -2.79 20.62 -0.02
C THR A 244 -1.73 20.78 -1.10
N LEU A 245 -1.26 19.64 -1.61
CA LEU A 245 -0.41 19.65 -2.80
C LEU A 245 -1.27 19.91 -4.04
N ASP A 246 -0.68 20.56 -5.04
CA ASP A 246 -1.31 20.72 -6.33
C ASP A 246 -1.66 19.38 -6.97
N ASN A 247 -2.82 19.30 -7.61
CA ASN A 247 -3.29 18.09 -8.27
C ASN A 247 -2.29 17.53 -9.30
N TYR A 248 -1.50 18.38 -9.95
CA TYR A 248 -0.45 17.97 -10.89
C TYR A 248 0.71 17.26 -10.17
N ILE A 249 1.08 17.72 -8.98
CA ILE A 249 2.13 17.10 -8.16
C ILE A 249 1.65 15.72 -7.68
N ILE A 250 0.40 15.64 -7.24
CA ILE A 250 -0.21 14.37 -6.80
C ILE A 250 -0.27 13.39 -7.98
N ALA A 251 -0.73 13.83 -9.15
CA ALA A 251 -0.80 13.00 -10.36
C ALA A 251 0.60 12.52 -10.79
N ALA A 252 1.61 13.38 -10.75
CA ALA A 252 2.98 13.01 -11.06
C ALA A 252 3.53 11.98 -10.05
N ALA A 253 3.30 12.18 -8.76
CA ALA A 253 3.69 11.25 -7.70
C ALA A 253 3.03 9.87 -7.89
N GLN A 254 1.73 9.84 -8.25
CA GLN A 254 0.99 8.63 -8.58
C GLN A 254 1.62 7.90 -9.76
N VAL A 255 1.86 8.59 -10.88
CA VAL A 255 2.45 8.01 -12.09
C VAL A 255 3.81 7.40 -11.79
N ILE A 256 4.70 8.14 -11.13
CA ILE A 256 6.05 7.70 -10.80
C ILE A 256 6.04 6.46 -9.91
N TYR A 257 5.15 6.43 -8.91
CA TYR A 257 5.03 5.30 -8.02
C TYR A 257 4.37 4.09 -8.70
N MET A 258 3.31 4.31 -9.47
CA MET A 258 2.53 3.24 -10.10
C MET A 258 3.25 2.55 -11.25
N ILE A 259 4.18 3.19 -11.94
CA ILE A 259 5.07 2.52 -12.91
C ILE A 259 5.80 1.35 -12.24
N ARG A 260 6.35 1.55 -11.05
CA ARG A 260 7.03 0.49 -10.31
C ARG A 260 6.09 -0.67 -9.99
N ILE A 261 4.87 -0.36 -9.53
CA ILE A 261 3.84 -1.38 -9.25
C ILE A 261 3.50 -2.16 -10.52
N GLY A 262 3.32 -1.46 -11.64
CA GLY A 262 3.04 -2.10 -12.94
C GLY A 262 4.17 -3.02 -13.40
N VAL A 263 5.43 -2.63 -13.24
CA VAL A 263 6.59 -3.48 -13.53
C VAL A 263 6.63 -4.71 -12.60
N GLN A 264 6.31 -4.54 -11.31
CA GLN A 264 6.20 -5.67 -10.38
C GLN A 264 5.08 -6.63 -10.79
N ILE A 265 3.91 -6.11 -11.14
CA ILE A 265 2.78 -6.91 -11.64
C ILE A 265 3.19 -7.72 -12.88
N ALA A 266 3.82 -7.07 -13.87
CA ALA A 266 4.27 -7.73 -15.08
C ALA A 266 5.23 -8.90 -14.82
N LYS A 267 6.18 -8.73 -13.90
CA LYS A 267 7.14 -9.77 -13.48
C LYS A 267 6.48 -10.90 -12.68
N LEU A 268 5.52 -10.58 -11.81
CA LEU A 268 4.82 -11.55 -10.98
C LEU A 268 3.92 -12.49 -11.80
N LEU A 269 3.28 -11.98 -12.85
CA LEU A 269 2.41 -12.78 -13.72
C LEU A 269 3.16 -13.95 -14.37
N ASP A 270 4.46 -13.83 -14.59
CA ASP A 270 5.29 -14.93 -15.12
C ASP A 270 5.62 -16.00 -14.07
N GLN A 271 5.65 -15.61 -12.80
CA GLN A 271 5.96 -16.51 -11.68
C GLN A 271 4.71 -17.24 -11.14
N MET A 272 3.54 -16.67 -11.35
CA MET A 272 2.26 -17.23 -10.91
C MET A 272 1.82 -18.37 -11.84
N LYS A 273 2.22 -19.60 -11.52
CA LYS A 273 1.87 -20.79 -12.31
C LYS A 273 1.35 -21.94 -11.45
N GLY A 274 0.52 -22.79 -12.04
CA GLY A 274 0.05 -24.03 -11.41
C GLY A 274 -0.78 -23.82 -10.15
N ARG A 275 -0.71 -24.78 -9.24
CA ARG A 275 -1.52 -24.88 -8.02
C ARG A 275 -1.33 -23.68 -7.06
N ILE A 276 -0.10 -23.14 -6.99
CA ILE A 276 0.21 -21.98 -6.14
C ILE A 276 -0.51 -20.73 -6.65
N ALA A 277 -0.58 -20.52 -7.96
CA ALA A 277 -1.30 -19.38 -8.54
C ALA A 277 -2.80 -19.42 -8.21
N VAL A 278 -3.43 -20.60 -8.30
CA VAL A 278 -4.83 -20.79 -7.92
C VAL A 278 -5.04 -20.51 -6.43
N ALA A 279 -4.16 -20.99 -5.58
CA ALA A 279 -4.24 -20.74 -4.14
C ALA A 279 -4.09 -19.26 -3.80
N ILE A 280 -3.18 -18.54 -4.47
CA ILE A 280 -2.97 -17.10 -4.33
C ILE A 280 -4.20 -16.32 -4.79
N ALA A 281 -4.77 -16.66 -5.95
CA ALA A 281 -5.99 -16.02 -6.43
C ALA A 281 -7.16 -16.25 -5.48
N PHE A 282 -7.40 -17.48 -5.06
CA PHE A 282 -8.43 -17.85 -4.09
C PHE A 282 -8.28 -17.06 -2.79
N GLN A 283 -7.09 -17.04 -2.20
CA GLN A 283 -6.81 -16.36 -0.94
C GLN A 283 -7.07 -14.86 -1.03
N ASN A 284 -6.60 -14.19 -2.08
CA ASN A 284 -6.76 -12.75 -2.22
C ASN A 284 -8.22 -12.36 -2.49
N ILE A 285 -8.90 -13.08 -3.37
CA ILE A 285 -10.32 -12.84 -3.67
C ILE A 285 -11.17 -13.08 -2.42
N MET A 286 -10.95 -14.20 -1.72
CA MET A 286 -11.68 -14.53 -0.50
C MET A 286 -11.43 -13.51 0.62
N LEU A 287 -10.19 -13.07 0.78
CA LEU A 287 -9.86 -12.08 1.82
C LEU A 287 -10.55 -10.74 1.54
N ILE A 288 -10.55 -10.26 0.30
CA ILE A 288 -11.24 -9.02 -0.07
C ILE A 288 -12.76 -9.17 0.07
N LEU A 289 -13.34 -10.28 -0.41
CA LEU A 289 -14.78 -10.54 -0.34
C LEU A 289 -15.26 -10.64 1.13
N LEU A 290 -14.58 -11.43 1.95
CA LEU A 290 -14.95 -11.58 3.35
C LEU A 290 -14.73 -10.27 4.14
N THR A 291 -13.70 -9.50 3.82
CA THR A 291 -13.53 -8.15 4.38
C THR A 291 -14.69 -7.25 4.00
N PHE A 292 -15.13 -7.30 2.76
CA PHE A 292 -16.29 -6.52 2.31
C PHE A 292 -17.59 -6.93 3.03
N ILE A 293 -17.86 -8.23 3.14
CA ILE A 293 -19.01 -8.74 3.91
C ILE A 293 -18.92 -8.31 5.38
N MET A 294 -17.75 -8.42 6.00
CA MET A 294 -17.52 -7.96 7.37
C MET A 294 -17.86 -6.47 7.52
N VAL A 295 -17.42 -5.64 6.57
CA VAL A 295 -17.69 -4.20 6.58
C VAL A 295 -19.19 -3.92 6.46
N LEU A 296 -19.92 -4.60 5.59
CA LEU A 296 -21.38 -4.43 5.47
C LEU A 296 -22.09 -4.70 6.80
N VAL A 297 -21.63 -5.69 7.57
CA VAL A 297 -22.18 -5.98 8.90
C VAL A 297 -21.82 -4.87 9.90
N ILE A 298 -20.58 -4.38 9.88
CA ILE A 298 -20.11 -3.34 10.82
C ILE A 298 -20.76 -1.99 10.51
N THR A 299 -20.94 -1.65 9.24
CA THR A 299 -21.60 -0.39 8.83
C THR A 299 -23.02 -0.27 9.38
N SER A 300 -23.74 -1.40 9.53
CA SER A 300 -25.07 -1.37 10.16
C SER A 300 -25.04 -1.00 11.65
N LEU A 301 -23.87 -1.04 12.28
CA LEU A 301 -23.64 -0.72 13.70
C LEU A 301 -22.84 0.58 13.91
N SER A 302 -22.35 1.19 12.84
CA SER A 302 -21.52 2.39 12.86
C SER A 302 -22.13 3.50 12.00
N ASN A 303 -21.71 4.74 12.24
CA ASN A 303 -22.14 5.92 11.46
C ASN A 303 -21.26 6.18 10.22
N HIS A 304 -20.32 5.30 9.92
CA HIS A 304 -19.40 5.47 8.78
C HIS A 304 -19.99 4.91 7.49
N SER A 305 -19.54 5.47 6.36
CA SER A 305 -19.94 4.95 5.05
C SER A 305 -19.30 3.58 4.77
N VAL A 306 -19.99 2.75 3.96
CA VAL A 306 -19.45 1.46 3.52
C VAL A 306 -18.09 1.63 2.83
N ASN A 307 -17.95 2.70 2.03
CA ASN A 307 -16.72 2.96 1.30
C ASN A 307 -15.54 3.25 2.23
N GLU A 308 -15.72 4.11 3.24
CA GLU A 308 -14.67 4.46 4.20
C GLU A 308 -14.22 3.26 5.02
N LEU A 309 -15.16 2.52 5.60
CA LEU A 309 -14.84 1.31 6.36
C LEU A 309 -14.22 0.22 5.49
N PHE A 310 -14.68 0.06 4.24
CA PHE A 310 -14.09 -0.92 3.33
C PHE A 310 -12.65 -0.55 2.95
N LEU A 311 -12.40 0.70 2.61
CA LEU A 311 -11.04 1.17 2.32
C LEU A 311 -10.13 1.08 3.55
N GLY A 312 -10.62 1.42 4.75
CA GLY A 312 -9.89 1.25 6.02
C GLY A 312 -9.56 -0.21 6.33
N ALA A 313 -10.50 -1.12 6.08
CA ALA A 313 -10.36 -2.56 6.32
C ALA A 313 -9.58 -3.29 5.22
N ALA A 314 -9.50 -2.74 4.00
CA ALA A 314 -8.96 -3.44 2.83
C ALA A 314 -7.58 -4.07 3.07
N PRO A 315 -7.37 -5.35 2.69
CA PRO A 315 -6.15 -6.09 3.00
C PRO A 315 -5.01 -5.78 2.00
N GLY A 316 -4.56 -4.53 1.93
CA GLY A 316 -3.57 -4.09 0.94
C GLY A 316 -2.47 -3.22 1.52
N GLY A 317 -1.62 -2.72 0.63
CA GLY A 317 -0.67 -1.67 0.97
C GLY A 317 -1.38 -0.33 1.15
N MET A 318 -1.05 0.41 2.20
CA MET A 318 -1.63 1.71 2.52
C MET A 318 -1.60 2.68 1.33
N SER A 319 -0.46 2.72 0.62
CA SER A 319 -0.26 3.66 -0.49
C SER A 319 -1.26 3.48 -1.64
N GLN A 320 -1.62 2.24 -1.99
CA GLN A 320 -2.59 1.97 -3.06
C GLN A 320 -4.00 2.34 -2.62
N ILE A 321 -4.36 2.01 -1.40
CA ILE A 321 -5.71 2.24 -0.87
C ILE A 321 -5.98 3.73 -0.65
N VAL A 322 -4.99 4.46 -0.15
CA VAL A 322 -5.10 5.91 0.01
C VAL A 322 -5.29 6.62 -1.33
N LEU A 323 -4.65 6.15 -2.40
CA LEU A 323 -4.91 6.69 -3.74
C LEU A 323 -6.37 6.50 -4.17
N VAL A 324 -6.94 5.34 -3.87
CA VAL A 324 -8.37 5.11 -4.10
C VAL A 324 -9.22 6.06 -3.25
N ALA A 325 -8.87 6.27 -1.99
CA ALA A 325 -9.58 7.19 -1.10
C ALA A 325 -9.58 8.63 -1.60
N ILE A 326 -8.42 9.14 -2.05
CA ILE A 326 -8.30 10.49 -2.62
C ILE A 326 -9.23 10.66 -3.83
N GLU A 327 -9.24 9.70 -4.74
CA GLU A 327 -10.01 9.77 -5.99
C GLU A 327 -11.51 9.53 -5.79
N THR A 328 -11.90 8.76 -4.77
CA THR A 328 -13.31 8.51 -4.45
C THR A 328 -13.91 9.54 -3.51
N GLY A 329 -13.11 10.50 -3.03
CA GLY A 329 -13.54 11.55 -2.10
C GLY A 329 -13.81 11.03 -0.69
N ALA A 330 -13.29 9.86 -0.32
CA ALA A 330 -13.41 9.29 1.01
C ALA A 330 -12.45 9.97 2.00
N ASP A 331 -12.72 9.86 3.31
CA ASP A 331 -11.84 10.46 4.34
C ASP A 331 -10.48 9.76 4.38
N VAL A 332 -9.49 10.44 3.79
CA VAL A 332 -8.10 9.95 3.67
C VAL A 332 -7.45 9.78 5.03
N ALA A 333 -7.72 10.68 5.98
CA ALA A 333 -7.09 10.64 7.29
C ALA A 333 -7.66 9.49 8.13
N LEU A 334 -8.96 9.31 8.13
CA LEU A 334 -9.63 8.18 8.78
C LEU A 334 -9.10 6.86 8.23
N ILE A 335 -9.13 6.66 6.90
CA ILE A 335 -8.66 5.44 6.24
C ILE A 335 -7.18 5.18 6.55
N SER A 336 -6.35 6.23 6.48
CA SER A 336 -4.93 6.12 6.81
C SER A 336 -4.70 5.70 8.25
N SER A 337 -5.51 6.17 9.19
CA SER A 337 -5.41 5.80 10.61
C SER A 337 -5.64 4.30 10.83
N TYR A 338 -6.62 3.68 10.16
CA TYR A 338 -6.84 2.23 10.19
C TYR A 338 -5.60 1.46 9.72
N HIS A 339 -4.99 1.90 8.61
CA HIS A 339 -3.80 1.25 8.07
C HIS A 339 -2.56 1.44 8.94
N ILE A 340 -2.35 2.64 9.48
CA ILE A 340 -1.25 2.95 10.39
C ILE A 340 -1.39 2.10 11.65
N PHE A 341 -2.56 2.11 12.29
CA PHE A 341 -2.82 1.29 13.47
C PHE A 341 -2.56 -0.19 13.19
N ARG A 342 -3.05 -0.73 12.07
CA ARG A 342 -2.82 -2.11 11.68
C ARG A 342 -1.34 -2.46 11.53
N ILE A 343 -0.53 -1.58 10.93
CA ILE A 343 0.92 -1.81 10.79
C ILE A 343 1.57 -1.90 12.17
N PHE A 344 1.26 -0.98 13.08
CA PHE A 344 1.80 -1.01 14.44
C PHE A 344 1.31 -2.23 15.22
N PHE A 345 0.03 -2.55 15.13
CA PHE A 345 -0.58 -3.69 15.79
C PHE A 345 0.07 -5.01 15.36
N ILE A 346 0.28 -5.18 14.06
CA ILE A 346 0.95 -6.37 13.52
C ILE A 346 2.42 -6.41 13.93
N LEU A 347 3.14 -5.29 13.86
CA LEU A 347 4.56 -5.23 14.15
C LEU A 347 4.86 -5.49 15.62
N PHE A 348 4.11 -4.86 16.54
CA PHE A 348 4.40 -4.90 17.97
C PHE A 348 3.67 -6.01 18.72
N LEU A 349 2.52 -6.48 18.24
CA LEU A 349 1.75 -7.51 18.92
C LEU A 349 1.76 -8.83 18.16
N ILE A 350 1.37 -8.84 16.89
CA ILE A 350 1.16 -10.08 16.14
C ILE A 350 2.47 -10.75 15.77
N ALA A 351 3.47 -9.99 15.30
CA ALA A 351 4.75 -10.58 14.89
C ALA A 351 5.49 -11.27 16.04
N PRO A 352 5.62 -10.69 17.26
CA PRO A 352 6.19 -11.40 18.40
C PRO A 352 5.40 -12.66 18.80
N LEU A 353 4.06 -12.58 18.80
CA LEU A 353 3.19 -13.72 19.11
C LEU A 353 3.38 -14.86 18.10
N LEU A 354 3.41 -14.51 16.80
CA LEU A 354 3.69 -15.50 15.75
C LEU A 354 5.09 -16.09 15.88
N GLY A 355 6.10 -15.28 16.17
CA GLY A 355 7.47 -15.77 16.38
C GLY A 355 7.54 -16.81 17.50
N THR A 356 6.87 -16.54 18.62
CA THR A 356 6.78 -17.49 19.74
C THR A 356 6.03 -18.77 19.35
N PHE A 357 4.91 -18.63 18.64
CA PHE A 357 4.13 -19.76 18.15
C PHE A 357 4.92 -20.64 17.17
N LEU A 358 5.64 -20.03 16.23
CA LEU A 358 6.46 -20.76 15.24
C LEU A 358 7.61 -21.52 15.93
N LYS A 359 8.30 -20.92 16.89
CA LYS A 359 9.34 -21.56 17.68
C LYS A 359 8.79 -22.73 18.51
N TYR A 360 7.64 -22.57 19.14
CA TYR A 360 6.97 -23.63 19.90
C TYR A 360 6.65 -24.84 19.02
N ARG A 361 6.10 -24.62 17.81
CA ARG A 361 5.82 -25.69 16.84
C ARG A 361 7.07 -26.37 16.31
N GLU A 362 8.16 -25.65 16.13
CA GLU A 362 9.45 -26.22 15.74
C GLU A 362 9.98 -27.17 16.80
N ASN A 363 9.91 -26.76 18.07
CA ASN A 363 10.35 -27.59 19.22
C ASN A 363 9.53 -28.88 19.38
N ILE A 364 8.22 -28.83 19.21
CA ILE A 364 7.36 -30.03 19.25
C ILE A 364 7.75 -31.02 18.14
N SER A 365 7.93 -30.51 16.93
CA SER A 365 8.28 -31.35 15.77
C SER A 365 9.68 -31.98 15.90
N ASN A 366 10.61 -31.34 16.60
CA ASN A 366 11.94 -31.87 16.85
C ASN A 366 11.94 -32.95 17.97
N LYS A 367 10.97 -32.90 18.89
CA LYS A 367 10.77 -33.90 19.93
C LYS A 367 10.04 -35.17 19.45
N SER A 368 9.34 -35.07 18.30
CA SER A 368 8.58 -36.20 17.73
C SER A 368 9.36 -36.97 16.64
N LYS A 369 10.59 -36.59 16.38
CA LYS A 369 11.59 -37.33 15.60
C LYS A 369 12.60 -38.00 16.51
#